data_d9fb0a22c91a507e5ca30fc8e1b7eca6
#
_entry.id   d9fb0a22c91a507e5ca30fc8e1b7eca6
#
_cell.length_a   1.000
_cell.length_b   1.000
_cell.length_c   1.000
_cell.angle_alpha   90.00
_cell.angle_beta   90.00
_cell.angle_gamma   90.00
#
_symmetry.space_group_name_H-M   'P 1'
#
loop_
_entity.id
_entity.type
_entity.pdbx_description
1 polymer ?
#
loop_
_entity_poly.entity_id
_entity_poly.type
_entity_poly.pdbx_seq_one_letter_code
_entity_poly.pdbx_strand_id
1 'polypeptide(L)'
;MILRGVCMLLFALSASATQPVDMDEVACALCHFEEGDDFSQSVHYQRGLILCNDCHGGLPFEADDVVAKAEGTGFIGRPSREQIAGLCARCHTASEIHFTSGPHGNWRLMDNPTCITCHHNHYVLDASPVLLQSKCTLCHDAGSDELQRWDRIVETLDRQRQRVVAVQTRLDTLAPEARALRRALPLVEFAHGALREAETGTHGLDTALIAAKVEESEQELRKAEQSMTDYFADLRQRKWIAAILWLFVVINVALLWVRRK
;
A
#
# COMPACT_ATOMS: atom_id res chain seq x y z
N MET A 1 43.99 33.44 -16.09
CA MET A 1 42.57 33.12 -16.00
C MET A 1 42.42 31.60 -16.13
N ILE A 2 42.25 30.89 -15.03
CA ILE A 2 42.18 29.42 -14.99
C ILE A 2 40.72 29.05 -14.71
N LEU A 3 40.06 28.51 -15.72
CA LEU A 3 38.67 28.02 -15.65
C LEU A 3 38.68 26.64 -14.95
N ARG A 4 38.19 26.57 -13.71
CA ARG A 4 37.97 25.32 -12.99
C ARG A 4 36.60 24.78 -13.37
N GLY A 5 36.60 23.74 -14.21
CA GLY A 5 35.43 22.94 -14.48
C GLY A 5 35.09 22.07 -13.27
N VAL A 6 33.95 22.33 -12.64
CA VAL A 6 33.36 21.46 -11.61
C VAL A 6 32.60 20.37 -12.33
N CYS A 7 33.16 19.15 -12.34
CA CYS A 7 32.49 17.95 -12.80
C CYS A 7 31.53 17.48 -11.69
N MET A 8 30.23 17.75 -11.85
CA MET A 8 29.18 17.20 -10.98
C MET A 8 28.94 15.75 -11.39
N LEU A 9 29.51 14.82 -10.63
CA LEU A 9 29.13 13.40 -10.68
C LEU A 9 27.73 13.24 -10.11
N LEU A 10 26.74 13.09 -10.99
CA LEU A 10 25.40 12.65 -10.63
C LEU A 10 25.46 11.15 -10.27
N PHE A 11 25.53 10.85 -8.97
CA PHE A 11 25.22 9.51 -8.48
C PHE A 11 23.72 9.28 -8.64
N ALA A 12 23.35 8.62 -9.71
CA ALA A 12 22.04 7.99 -9.81
C ALA A 12 22.01 6.83 -8.78
N LEU A 13 21.38 7.04 -7.63
CA LEU A 13 20.96 5.94 -6.77
C LEU A 13 19.87 5.16 -7.50
N SER A 14 20.31 4.16 -8.25
CA SER A 14 19.41 3.09 -8.72
C SER A 14 18.96 2.35 -7.47
N ALA A 15 17.70 2.50 -7.08
CA ALA A 15 17.05 1.57 -6.18
C ALA A 15 17.08 0.21 -6.89
N SER A 16 18.05 -0.63 -6.56
CA SER A 16 18.07 -2.02 -7.00
C SER A 16 16.86 -2.69 -6.34
N ALA A 17 15.78 -2.89 -7.10
CA ALA A 17 14.80 -3.88 -6.74
C ALA A 17 15.57 -5.20 -6.59
N THR A 18 15.56 -5.80 -5.43
CA THR A 18 16.11 -7.14 -5.21
C THR A 18 15.35 -8.07 -6.15
N GLN A 19 16.07 -8.65 -7.13
CA GLN A 19 15.49 -9.67 -7.99
C GLN A 19 15.11 -10.85 -7.09
N PRO A 20 13.95 -11.49 -7.31
CA PRO A 20 13.62 -12.71 -6.58
C PRO A 20 14.71 -13.76 -6.87
N VAL A 21 15.01 -14.57 -5.87
CA VAL A 21 15.93 -15.73 -6.03
C VAL A 21 15.33 -16.67 -7.08
N ASP A 22 16.14 -17.18 -7.99
CA ASP A 22 15.66 -18.13 -8.99
C ASP A 22 15.15 -19.40 -8.32
N MET A 23 13.93 -19.82 -8.65
CA MET A 23 13.32 -21.02 -8.05
C MET A 23 14.10 -22.28 -8.39
N ASP A 24 14.84 -22.32 -9.50
CA ASP A 24 15.73 -23.42 -9.88
C ASP A 24 16.94 -23.56 -8.92
N GLU A 25 17.26 -22.49 -8.18
CA GLU A 25 18.30 -22.50 -7.16
C GLU A 25 17.78 -22.93 -5.78
N VAL A 26 16.46 -22.98 -5.60
CA VAL A 26 15.81 -23.36 -4.33
C VAL A 26 15.66 -24.87 -4.25
N ALA A 27 16.51 -25.52 -3.47
CA ALA A 27 16.53 -26.99 -3.36
C ALA A 27 15.19 -27.61 -2.93
N CYS A 28 14.40 -26.90 -2.12
CA CYS A 28 13.04 -27.33 -1.78
C CYS A 28 12.17 -27.54 -3.02
N ALA A 29 12.23 -26.63 -4.00
CA ALA A 29 11.41 -26.66 -5.20
C ALA A 29 11.83 -27.80 -6.17
N LEU A 30 13.05 -28.31 -6.06
CA LEU A 30 13.51 -29.45 -6.90
C LEU A 30 12.75 -30.75 -6.58
N CYS A 31 12.30 -30.91 -5.33
CA CYS A 31 11.50 -32.06 -4.89
C CYS A 31 10.01 -31.72 -4.77
N HIS A 32 9.70 -30.51 -4.37
CA HIS A 32 8.34 -29.97 -4.22
C HIS A 32 8.00 -29.04 -5.42
N PHE A 33 8.09 -29.62 -6.63
CA PHE A 33 8.00 -28.81 -7.87
C PHE A 33 6.62 -28.19 -8.08
N GLU A 34 5.53 -28.86 -7.68
CA GLU A 34 4.18 -28.31 -7.78
C GLU A 34 3.99 -27.09 -6.86
N GLU A 35 4.43 -27.22 -5.59
CA GLU A 35 4.40 -26.12 -4.62
C GLU A 35 5.37 -25.00 -5.01
N GLY A 36 6.51 -25.34 -5.64
CA GLY A 36 7.48 -24.38 -6.16
C GLY A 36 6.90 -23.57 -7.32
N ASP A 37 6.21 -24.22 -8.26
CA ASP A 37 5.54 -23.56 -9.39
C ASP A 37 4.43 -22.63 -8.90
N ASP A 38 3.56 -23.09 -8.02
CA ASP A 38 2.53 -22.29 -7.37
C ASP A 38 3.13 -21.08 -6.65
N PHE A 39 4.20 -21.30 -5.86
CA PHE A 39 4.84 -20.24 -5.09
C PHE A 39 5.53 -19.21 -5.98
N SER A 40 6.09 -19.62 -7.13
CA SER A 40 6.71 -18.71 -8.09
C SER A 40 5.74 -17.63 -8.61
N GLN A 41 4.45 -17.92 -8.61
CA GLN A 41 3.37 -17.03 -9.01
C GLN A 41 2.79 -16.22 -7.84
N SER A 42 3.23 -16.49 -6.61
CA SER A 42 2.79 -15.79 -5.40
C SER A 42 3.29 -14.35 -5.34
N VAL A 43 2.49 -13.45 -4.78
CA VAL A 43 2.91 -12.06 -4.49
C VAL A 43 4.14 -12.00 -3.58
N HIS A 44 4.33 -12.99 -2.72
CA HIS A 44 5.47 -13.07 -1.82
C HIS A 44 6.78 -13.30 -2.59
N TYR A 45 6.78 -14.24 -3.52
CA TYR A 45 7.93 -14.50 -4.38
C TYR A 45 8.16 -13.38 -5.40
N GLN A 46 7.12 -12.96 -6.10
CA GLN A 46 7.20 -11.92 -7.14
C GLN A 46 7.74 -10.59 -6.62
N ARG A 47 7.55 -10.31 -5.33
CA ARG A 47 8.09 -9.12 -4.66
C ARG A 47 9.46 -9.38 -4.01
N GLY A 48 10.02 -10.59 -4.11
CA GLY A 48 11.31 -10.96 -3.54
C GLY A 48 11.34 -10.88 -2.01
N LEU A 49 10.20 -11.16 -1.34
CA LEU A 49 10.04 -10.94 0.10
C LEU A 49 10.48 -12.14 0.94
N ILE A 50 10.09 -13.35 0.52
CA ILE A 50 10.24 -14.59 1.31
C ILE A 50 10.48 -15.80 0.41
N LEU A 51 10.99 -16.89 1.02
CA LEU A 51 11.14 -18.21 0.43
C LEU A 51 10.37 -19.26 1.27
N CYS A 52 10.50 -20.54 0.87
CA CYS A 52 9.81 -21.66 1.52
C CYS A 52 10.08 -21.74 3.04
N ASN A 53 11.33 -21.50 3.44
CA ASN A 53 11.77 -21.58 4.84
C ASN A 53 11.19 -20.48 5.73
N ASP A 54 10.76 -19.36 5.18
CA ASP A 54 10.16 -18.29 5.99
C ASP A 54 8.81 -18.72 6.58
N CYS A 55 8.10 -19.62 5.90
CA CYS A 55 6.90 -20.25 6.42
C CYS A 55 7.17 -21.59 7.09
N HIS A 56 7.96 -22.45 6.44
CA HIS A 56 8.13 -23.86 6.84
C HIS A 56 9.36 -24.14 7.70
N GLY A 57 10.28 -23.18 7.84
CA GLY A 57 11.61 -23.44 8.39
C GLY A 57 12.45 -24.31 7.44
N GLY A 58 13.55 -24.89 7.96
CA GLY A 58 14.47 -25.68 7.15
C GLY A 58 15.52 -24.85 6.41
N LEU A 59 16.31 -25.50 5.58
CA LEU A 59 17.40 -24.92 4.81
C LEU A 59 17.03 -24.92 3.32
N PRO A 60 16.63 -23.82 2.72
CA PRO A 60 16.00 -23.80 1.39
C PRO A 60 16.95 -24.13 0.24
N PHE A 61 18.26 -24.03 0.44
CA PHE A 61 19.30 -24.30 -0.56
C PHE A 61 20.05 -25.61 -0.32
N GLU A 62 19.67 -26.38 0.70
CA GLU A 62 20.27 -27.69 1.00
C GLU A 62 19.54 -28.79 0.23
N ALA A 63 20.29 -29.52 -0.61
CA ALA A 63 19.74 -30.56 -1.48
C ALA A 63 19.51 -31.91 -0.76
N ASP A 64 20.25 -32.17 0.32
CA ASP A 64 20.01 -33.32 1.18
C ASP A 64 18.79 -33.05 2.09
N ASP A 65 17.70 -33.74 1.83
CA ASP A 65 16.43 -33.51 2.50
C ASP A 65 16.47 -33.84 3.99
N VAL A 66 17.33 -34.78 4.43
CA VAL A 66 17.52 -35.10 5.83
C VAL A 66 18.22 -33.95 6.55
N VAL A 67 19.20 -33.33 5.91
CA VAL A 67 19.91 -32.16 6.45
C VAL A 67 19.00 -30.91 6.39
N ALA A 68 18.33 -30.69 5.27
CA ALA A 68 17.43 -29.55 5.08
C ALA A 68 16.31 -29.47 6.12
N LYS A 69 15.81 -30.64 6.56
CA LYS A 69 14.67 -30.78 7.46
C LYS A 69 15.07 -31.25 8.86
N ALA A 70 16.38 -31.25 9.18
CA ALA A 70 16.91 -31.76 10.44
C ALA A 70 16.33 -31.02 11.65
N GLU A 71 16.35 -31.70 12.80
CA GLU A 71 16.03 -31.08 14.07
C GLU A 71 16.94 -29.83 14.30
N GLY A 72 16.37 -28.75 14.76
CA GLY A 72 17.10 -27.48 14.95
C GLY A 72 17.08 -26.52 13.75
N THR A 73 16.67 -26.97 12.55
CA THR A 73 16.47 -26.07 11.40
C THR A 73 15.15 -25.26 11.45
N GLY A 74 14.30 -25.59 12.43
CA GLY A 74 12.97 -24.99 12.55
C GLY A 74 11.95 -25.53 11.55
N PHE A 75 12.28 -26.61 10.82
CA PHE A 75 11.36 -27.21 9.87
C PHE A 75 10.11 -27.78 10.56
N ILE A 76 8.92 -27.36 10.10
CA ILE A 76 7.64 -27.73 10.71
C ILE A 76 6.78 -28.64 9.82
N GLY A 77 7.25 -28.97 8.61
CA GLY A 77 6.47 -29.76 7.64
C GLY A 77 5.16 -29.08 7.24
N ARG A 78 4.08 -29.85 7.16
CA ARG A 78 2.74 -29.34 6.88
C ARG A 78 2.16 -28.71 8.16
N PRO A 79 1.91 -27.40 8.18
CA PRO A 79 1.33 -26.73 9.34
C PRO A 79 -0.05 -27.27 9.67
N SER A 80 -0.35 -27.43 10.96
CA SER A 80 -1.70 -27.70 11.41
C SER A 80 -2.58 -26.47 11.21
N ARG A 81 -3.89 -26.67 11.22
CA ARG A 81 -4.86 -25.57 11.12
C ARG A 81 -4.62 -24.49 12.17
N GLU A 82 -4.24 -24.90 13.39
CA GLU A 82 -3.93 -24.03 14.52
C GLU A 82 -2.69 -23.16 14.29
N GLN A 83 -1.74 -23.65 13.49
CA GLN A 83 -0.49 -22.95 13.23
C GLN A 83 -0.61 -21.91 12.10
N ILE A 84 -1.60 -22.04 11.20
CA ILE A 84 -1.71 -21.20 9.99
C ILE A 84 -1.77 -19.71 10.33
N ALA A 85 -2.65 -19.31 11.25
CA ALA A 85 -2.79 -17.90 11.63
C ALA A 85 -1.47 -17.33 12.18
N GLY A 86 -0.80 -18.07 13.07
CA GLY A 86 0.48 -17.67 13.64
C GLY A 86 1.62 -17.58 12.62
N LEU A 87 1.61 -18.40 11.57
CA LEU A 87 2.60 -18.30 10.48
C LEU A 87 2.43 -16.98 9.71
N CYS A 88 1.22 -16.65 9.31
CA CYS A 88 0.92 -15.40 8.62
C CYS A 88 1.18 -14.18 9.52
N ALA A 89 0.86 -14.27 10.82
CA ALA A 89 1.02 -13.21 11.80
C ALA A 89 2.46 -12.78 12.05
N ARG A 90 3.47 -13.59 11.68
CA ARG A 90 4.88 -13.20 11.78
C ARG A 90 5.16 -11.88 11.03
N CYS A 91 4.42 -11.63 9.94
CA CYS A 91 4.52 -10.41 9.14
C CYS A 91 3.19 -9.64 9.12
N HIS A 92 2.05 -10.33 9.11
CA HIS A 92 0.70 -9.78 8.99
C HIS A 92 -0.03 -9.70 10.34
N THR A 93 0.65 -9.21 11.39
CA THR A 93 0.13 -9.15 12.77
C THR A 93 -1.20 -8.41 12.87
N ALA A 94 -1.33 -7.26 12.20
CA ALA A 94 -2.56 -6.47 12.26
C ALA A 94 -3.75 -7.21 11.61
N SER A 95 -3.52 -7.90 10.49
CA SER A 95 -4.56 -8.71 9.83
C SER A 95 -5.01 -9.88 10.71
N GLU A 96 -4.07 -10.53 11.42
CA GLU A 96 -4.36 -11.61 12.35
C GLU A 96 -5.20 -11.11 13.54
N ILE A 97 -4.86 -9.97 14.14
CA ILE A 97 -5.62 -9.36 15.25
C ILE A 97 -7.06 -9.08 14.82
N HIS A 98 -7.26 -8.48 13.65
CA HIS A 98 -8.61 -8.21 13.14
C HIS A 98 -9.36 -9.50 12.82
N PHE A 99 -8.70 -10.46 12.17
CA PHE A 99 -9.30 -11.75 11.86
C PHE A 99 -9.78 -12.48 13.11
N THR A 100 -8.93 -12.58 14.12
CA THR A 100 -9.24 -13.30 15.37
C THR A 100 -10.31 -12.62 16.21
N SER A 101 -10.45 -11.30 16.10
CA SER A 101 -11.53 -10.53 16.75
C SER A 101 -12.83 -10.51 15.95
N GLY A 102 -12.79 -10.91 14.67
CA GLY A 102 -13.93 -10.90 13.77
C GLY A 102 -14.82 -12.15 13.86
N PRO A 103 -15.88 -12.22 13.03
CA PRO A 103 -16.84 -13.33 13.05
C PRO A 103 -16.21 -14.68 12.68
N HIS A 104 -15.13 -14.68 11.90
CA HIS A 104 -14.38 -15.90 11.54
C HIS A 104 -13.24 -16.24 12.52
N GLY A 105 -13.04 -15.44 13.56
CA GLY A 105 -11.88 -15.54 14.46
C GLY A 105 -11.77 -16.84 15.24
N ASN A 106 -12.87 -17.58 15.41
CA ASN A 106 -12.80 -18.90 16.00
C ASN A 106 -12.40 -19.98 14.96
N TRP A 107 -11.19 -19.85 14.42
CA TRP A 107 -10.60 -20.76 13.42
C TRP A 107 -10.46 -22.21 13.92
N ARG A 108 -10.62 -22.46 15.22
CA ARG A 108 -10.64 -23.82 15.80
C ARG A 108 -11.90 -24.58 15.44
N LEU A 109 -12.98 -23.89 15.12
CA LEU A 109 -14.16 -24.54 14.55
C LEU A 109 -13.84 -24.98 13.14
N MET A 110 -14.13 -26.24 12.81
CA MET A 110 -13.77 -26.85 11.52
C MET A 110 -14.44 -26.15 10.32
N ASP A 111 -15.61 -25.56 10.55
CA ASP A 111 -16.39 -24.87 9.50
C ASP A 111 -15.95 -23.41 9.27
N ASN A 112 -15.16 -22.83 10.18
CA ASN A 112 -14.66 -21.48 9.99
C ASN A 112 -13.48 -21.44 9.01
N PRO A 113 -13.33 -20.38 8.20
CA PRO A 113 -12.17 -20.23 7.31
C PRO A 113 -10.89 -19.99 8.11
N THR A 114 -9.75 -20.20 7.43
CA THR A 114 -8.42 -19.73 7.87
C THR A 114 -7.87 -18.77 6.84
N CYS A 115 -6.71 -18.19 7.08
CA CYS A 115 -6.06 -17.28 6.13
C CYS A 115 -5.97 -17.89 4.72
N ILE A 116 -5.55 -19.16 4.63
CA ILE A 116 -5.36 -19.85 3.34
C ILE A 116 -6.70 -20.22 2.65
N THR A 117 -7.80 -20.18 3.34
CA THR A 117 -9.13 -20.42 2.73
C THR A 117 -9.48 -19.32 1.74
N CYS A 118 -9.12 -18.08 2.06
CA CYS A 118 -9.34 -16.92 1.22
C CYS A 118 -8.16 -16.62 0.30
N HIS A 119 -6.93 -16.71 0.81
CA HIS A 119 -5.72 -16.26 0.12
C HIS A 119 -4.91 -17.36 -0.57
N HIS A 120 -5.30 -18.63 -0.43
CA HIS A 120 -4.50 -19.81 -0.78
C HIS A 120 -3.22 -19.95 0.08
N ASN A 121 -2.43 -20.99 -0.18
CA ASN A 121 -1.20 -21.25 0.57
C ASN A 121 0.06 -20.89 -0.24
N HIS A 122 0.43 -21.70 -1.25
CA HIS A 122 1.62 -21.42 -2.06
C HIS A 122 1.36 -20.37 -3.12
N TYR A 123 0.26 -20.46 -3.86
CA TYR A 123 -0.20 -19.47 -4.82
C TYR A 123 -0.97 -18.33 -4.11
N VAL A 124 -0.27 -17.54 -3.31
CA VAL A 124 -0.88 -16.40 -2.62
C VAL A 124 -1.03 -15.23 -3.59
N LEU A 125 -2.26 -14.92 -3.95
CA LEU A 125 -2.59 -13.81 -4.84
C LEU A 125 -2.65 -12.48 -4.10
N ASP A 126 -2.44 -11.40 -4.85
CA ASP A 126 -2.68 -10.05 -4.33
C ASP A 126 -4.14 -9.93 -3.88
N ALA A 127 -4.36 -9.40 -2.69
CA ALA A 127 -5.69 -9.27 -2.13
C ALA A 127 -6.50 -8.26 -2.97
N SER A 128 -7.54 -8.77 -3.64
CA SER A 128 -8.48 -7.93 -4.37
C SER A 128 -9.90 -8.20 -3.91
N PRO A 129 -10.80 -7.21 -3.97
CA PRO A 129 -12.20 -7.41 -3.63
C PRO A 129 -12.85 -8.53 -4.41
N VAL A 130 -12.51 -8.69 -5.69
CA VAL A 130 -13.04 -9.75 -6.57
C VAL A 130 -12.60 -11.14 -6.12
N LEU A 131 -11.31 -11.28 -5.74
CA LEU A 131 -10.80 -12.55 -5.20
C LEU A 131 -11.59 -12.97 -3.96
N LEU A 132 -11.79 -12.05 -3.04
CA LEU A 132 -12.44 -12.33 -1.76
C LEU A 132 -13.93 -12.62 -1.93
N GLN A 133 -14.64 -11.93 -2.82
CA GLN A 133 -16.05 -12.17 -3.07
C GLN A 133 -16.31 -13.62 -3.53
N SER A 134 -15.47 -14.16 -4.40
CA SER A 134 -15.59 -15.56 -4.85
C SER A 134 -15.37 -16.57 -3.72
N LYS A 135 -14.66 -16.19 -2.65
CA LYS A 135 -14.42 -17.06 -1.49
C LYS A 135 -15.57 -17.03 -0.48
N CYS A 136 -16.24 -15.89 -0.32
CA CYS A 136 -17.42 -15.79 0.54
C CYS A 136 -18.53 -16.75 0.10
N THR A 137 -18.74 -16.88 -1.21
CA THR A 137 -19.79 -17.75 -1.77
C THR A 137 -19.55 -19.26 -1.62
N LEU A 138 -18.38 -19.67 -1.12
CA LEU A 138 -18.14 -21.07 -0.76
C LEU A 138 -18.94 -21.51 0.46
N CYS A 139 -19.35 -20.57 1.33
CA CYS A 139 -20.06 -20.85 2.58
C CYS A 139 -21.32 -20.01 2.76
N HIS A 140 -21.40 -18.83 2.12
CA HIS A 140 -22.55 -17.93 2.23
C HIS A 140 -23.37 -17.92 0.96
N ASP A 141 -24.69 -17.96 1.09
CA ASP A 141 -25.61 -17.91 -0.04
C ASP A 141 -25.54 -16.57 -0.78
N ALA A 142 -25.76 -16.62 -2.09
CA ALA A 142 -25.83 -15.43 -2.92
C ALA A 142 -26.95 -14.50 -2.42
N GLY A 143 -26.59 -13.22 -2.16
CA GLY A 143 -27.53 -12.22 -1.66
C GLY A 143 -27.73 -12.23 -0.14
N SER A 144 -26.98 -13.05 0.61
CA SER A 144 -27.00 -13.02 2.08
C SER A 144 -26.56 -11.66 2.65
N ASP A 145 -26.90 -11.40 3.90
CA ASP A 145 -26.53 -10.16 4.59
C ASP A 145 -25.00 -10.00 4.71
N GLU A 146 -24.26 -11.10 4.80
CA GLU A 146 -22.82 -11.15 4.84
C GLU A 146 -22.23 -10.64 3.53
N LEU A 147 -22.72 -11.13 2.39
CA LEU A 147 -22.28 -10.68 1.06
C LEU A 147 -22.65 -9.22 0.82
N GLN A 148 -23.86 -8.81 1.17
CA GLN A 148 -24.25 -7.40 1.07
C GLN A 148 -23.39 -6.49 1.95
N ARG A 149 -22.98 -6.96 3.14
CA ARG A 149 -22.05 -6.22 4.00
C ARG A 149 -20.69 -6.10 3.34
N TRP A 150 -20.17 -7.17 2.76
CA TRP A 150 -18.93 -7.18 2.00
C TRP A 150 -18.97 -6.19 0.83
N ASP A 151 -20.01 -6.20 0.03
CA ASP A 151 -20.18 -5.29 -1.11
C ASP A 151 -20.14 -3.83 -0.67
N ARG A 152 -20.79 -3.48 0.44
CA ARG A 152 -20.74 -2.13 1.01
C ARG A 152 -19.34 -1.73 1.49
N ILE A 153 -18.59 -2.66 2.08
CA ILE A 153 -17.19 -2.44 2.48
C ILE A 153 -16.35 -2.15 1.24
N VAL A 154 -16.44 -3.00 0.23
CA VAL A 154 -15.68 -2.85 -1.03
C VAL A 154 -15.97 -1.51 -1.69
N GLU A 155 -17.25 -1.17 -1.87
CA GLU A 155 -17.65 0.10 -2.48
C GLU A 155 -17.11 1.31 -1.69
N THR A 156 -17.11 1.24 -0.37
CA THR A 156 -16.61 2.31 0.49
C THR A 156 -15.10 2.47 0.35
N LEU A 157 -14.35 1.37 0.36
CA LEU A 157 -12.90 1.39 0.21
C LEU A 157 -12.47 1.82 -1.19
N ASP A 158 -13.16 1.36 -2.23
CA ASP A 158 -12.83 1.72 -3.61
C ASP A 158 -13.08 3.20 -3.89
N ARG A 159 -14.16 3.77 -3.39
CA ARG A 159 -14.39 5.21 -3.46
C ARG A 159 -13.26 5.99 -2.79
N GLN A 160 -12.88 5.58 -1.58
CA GLN A 160 -11.81 6.28 -0.85
C GLN A 160 -10.45 6.11 -1.52
N ARG A 161 -10.15 4.92 -2.06
CA ARG A 161 -8.92 4.68 -2.83
C ARG A 161 -8.84 5.59 -4.06
N GLN A 162 -9.91 5.70 -4.83
CA GLN A 162 -9.98 6.61 -5.96
C GLN A 162 -9.80 8.07 -5.54
N ARG A 163 -10.37 8.44 -4.40
CA ARG A 163 -10.27 9.78 -3.84
C ARG A 163 -8.83 10.13 -3.45
N VAL A 164 -8.14 9.23 -2.75
CA VAL A 164 -6.72 9.36 -2.37
C VAL A 164 -5.85 9.50 -3.61
N VAL A 165 -6.02 8.61 -4.61
CA VAL A 165 -5.26 8.66 -5.87
C VAL A 165 -5.48 9.97 -6.61
N ALA A 166 -6.70 10.47 -6.67
CA ALA A 166 -7.01 11.73 -7.34
C ALA A 166 -6.31 12.93 -6.69
N VAL A 167 -6.33 13.02 -5.36
CA VAL A 167 -5.65 14.10 -4.62
C VAL A 167 -4.14 13.98 -4.74
N GLN A 168 -3.58 12.76 -4.63
CA GLN A 168 -2.16 12.51 -4.82
C GLN A 168 -1.70 12.95 -6.22
N THR A 169 -2.37 12.50 -7.28
CA THR A 169 -2.04 12.84 -8.66
C THR A 169 -2.06 14.34 -8.89
N ARG A 170 -3.07 15.02 -8.32
CA ARG A 170 -3.15 16.48 -8.41
C ARG A 170 -2.00 17.17 -7.69
N LEU A 171 -1.63 16.68 -6.52
CA LEU A 171 -0.51 17.21 -5.74
C LEU A 171 0.82 16.98 -6.46
N ASP A 172 1.05 15.79 -7.01
CA ASP A 172 2.27 15.45 -7.75
C ASP A 172 2.48 16.32 -8.99
N THR A 173 1.38 16.66 -9.65
CA THR A 173 1.40 17.58 -10.82
C THR A 173 1.83 18.99 -10.42
N LEU A 174 1.47 19.45 -9.24
CA LEU A 174 1.66 20.83 -8.77
C LEU A 174 2.92 21.02 -7.92
N ALA A 175 3.33 20.01 -7.16
CA ALA A 175 4.39 20.10 -6.17
C ALA A 175 5.78 20.40 -6.73
N PRO A 176 6.19 19.98 -7.96
CA PRO A 176 7.48 20.31 -8.51
C PRO A 176 7.71 21.82 -8.64
N GLU A 177 6.66 22.58 -8.94
CA GLU A 177 6.71 24.03 -9.18
C GLU A 177 6.48 24.86 -7.91
N ALA A 178 5.90 24.25 -6.87
CA ALA A 178 5.40 24.96 -5.70
C ALA A 178 5.91 24.37 -4.37
N ARG A 179 7.05 24.86 -3.87
CA ARG A 179 7.61 24.45 -2.56
C ARG A 179 6.57 24.50 -1.41
N ALA A 180 5.65 25.46 -1.47
CA ALA A 180 4.62 25.62 -0.43
C ALA A 180 3.67 24.41 -0.38
N LEU A 181 3.43 23.74 -1.53
CA LEU A 181 2.56 22.56 -1.60
C LEU A 181 3.19 21.29 -0.97
N ARG A 182 4.49 21.29 -0.71
CA ARG A 182 5.14 20.18 0.01
C ARG A 182 4.57 19.95 1.41
N ARG A 183 3.89 20.96 1.98
CA ARG A 183 3.18 20.80 3.27
C ARG A 183 1.95 19.91 3.16
N ALA A 184 1.39 19.73 1.96
CA ALA A 184 0.25 18.84 1.73
C ALA A 184 0.68 17.37 1.58
N LEU A 185 1.96 17.09 1.26
CA LEU A 185 2.45 15.71 1.10
C LEU A 185 2.22 14.84 2.35
N PRO A 186 2.60 15.25 3.58
CA PRO A 186 2.36 14.44 4.77
C PRO A 186 0.87 14.17 5.01
N LEU A 187 -0.01 15.10 4.65
CA LEU A 187 -1.45 14.92 4.83
C LEU A 187 -1.98 13.80 3.92
N VAL A 188 -1.51 13.73 2.69
CA VAL A 188 -1.86 12.64 1.76
C VAL A 188 -1.26 11.32 2.23
N GLU A 189 -0.04 11.31 2.77
CA GLU A 189 0.57 10.12 3.37
C GLU A 189 -0.23 9.62 4.59
N PHE A 190 -0.72 10.51 5.44
CA PHE A 190 -1.62 10.14 6.55
C PHE A 190 -2.94 9.58 6.03
N ALA A 191 -3.50 10.17 4.97
CA ALA A 191 -4.72 9.64 4.35
C ALA A 191 -4.51 8.22 3.80
N HIS A 192 -3.38 7.96 3.14
CA HIS A 192 -2.98 6.61 2.74
C HIS A 192 -2.81 5.66 3.92
N GLY A 193 -2.22 6.13 5.03
CA GLY A 193 -2.07 5.36 6.27
C GLY A 193 -3.43 4.90 6.81
N ALA A 194 -4.35 5.83 6.99
CA ALA A 194 -5.70 5.55 7.48
C ALA A 194 -6.47 4.62 6.53
N LEU A 195 -6.33 4.78 5.21
CA LEU A 195 -6.93 3.87 4.24
C LEU A 195 -6.37 2.45 4.36
N ARG A 196 -5.05 2.27 4.51
CA ARG A 196 -4.44 0.95 4.75
C ARG A 196 -4.94 0.30 6.04
N GLU A 197 -5.15 1.08 7.09
CA GLU A 197 -5.75 0.57 8.33
C GLU A 197 -7.21 0.12 8.12
N ALA A 198 -8.00 0.88 7.34
CA ALA A 198 -9.35 0.46 6.95
C ALA A 198 -9.33 -0.84 6.13
N GLU A 199 -8.41 -0.98 5.18
CA GLU A 199 -8.21 -2.18 4.37
C GLU A 199 -7.82 -3.39 5.24
N THR A 200 -6.92 -3.19 6.19
CA THR A 200 -6.54 -4.24 7.15
C THR A 200 -7.71 -4.64 8.05
N GLY A 201 -8.54 -3.69 8.45
CA GLY A 201 -9.76 -3.90 9.24
C GLY A 201 -10.82 -4.79 8.56
N THR A 202 -10.72 -5.00 7.24
CA THR A 202 -11.63 -5.91 6.51
C THR A 202 -11.56 -7.35 7.01
N HIS A 203 -10.42 -7.78 7.57
CA HIS A 203 -10.29 -9.12 8.14
C HIS A 203 -11.20 -9.35 9.34
N GLY A 204 -11.56 -8.29 10.06
CA GLY A 204 -12.54 -8.34 11.15
C GLY A 204 -13.98 -8.12 10.72
N LEU A 205 -14.23 -7.73 9.45
CA LEU A 205 -15.54 -7.31 8.94
C LEU A 205 -16.23 -6.24 9.81
N ASP A 206 -15.42 -5.46 10.54
CA ASP A 206 -15.87 -4.38 11.41
C ASP A 206 -16.16 -3.12 10.59
N THR A 207 -17.41 -2.96 10.20
CA THR A 207 -17.87 -1.82 9.41
C THR A 207 -17.73 -0.49 10.12
N ALA A 208 -17.78 -0.46 11.46
CA ALA A 208 -17.62 0.77 12.24
C ALA A 208 -16.18 1.24 12.23
N LEU A 209 -15.22 0.32 12.43
CA LEU A 209 -13.79 0.62 12.34
C LEU A 209 -13.43 1.09 10.93
N ILE A 210 -13.89 0.37 9.90
CA ILE A 210 -13.62 0.72 8.49
C ILE A 210 -14.15 2.12 8.19
N ALA A 211 -15.40 2.42 8.58
CA ALA A 211 -16.00 3.73 8.36
C ALA A 211 -15.23 4.85 9.08
N ALA A 212 -14.81 4.62 10.33
CA ALA A 212 -14.01 5.58 11.10
C ALA A 212 -12.67 5.88 10.42
N LYS A 213 -11.97 4.85 9.91
CA LYS A 213 -10.69 5.01 9.23
C LYS A 213 -10.81 5.66 7.84
N VAL A 214 -11.88 5.37 7.12
CA VAL A 214 -12.20 6.06 5.86
C VAL A 214 -12.49 7.54 6.11
N GLU A 215 -13.23 7.89 7.17
CA GLU A 215 -13.48 9.29 7.54
C GLU A 215 -12.19 10.02 7.97
N GLU A 216 -11.30 9.35 8.71
CA GLU A 216 -9.97 9.88 9.05
C GLU A 216 -9.16 10.18 7.77
N SER A 217 -9.11 9.24 6.84
CA SER A 217 -8.47 9.43 5.53
C SER A 217 -9.05 10.63 4.78
N GLU A 218 -10.37 10.75 4.72
CA GLU A 218 -11.04 11.85 4.02
C GLU A 218 -10.78 13.21 4.69
N GLN A 219 -10.68 13.26 6.02
CA GLN A 219 -10.33 14.48 6.73
C GLN A 219 -8.93 14.98 6.37
N GLU A 220 -7.96 14.10 6.27
CA GLU A 220 -6.60 14.47 5.86
C GLU A 220 -6.55 14.92 4.40
N LEU A 221 -7.32 14.29 3.50
CA LEU A 221 -7.43 14.75 2.11
C LEU A 221 -8.05 16.15 2.01
N ARG A 222 -9.11 16.44 2.79
CA ARG A 222 -9.71 17.78 2.83
C ARG A 222 -8.70 18.84 3.28
N LYS A 223 -7.85 18.53 4.28
CA LYS A 223 -6.77 19.45 4.70
C LYS A 223 -5.73 19.66 3.59
N ALA A 224 -5.37 18.60 2.87
CA ALA A 224 -4.46 18.69 1.73
C ALA A 224 -5.03 19.57 0.61
N GLU A 225 -6.30 19.37 0.25
CA GLU A 225 -6.98 20.19 -0.76
C GLU A 225 -7.14 21.65 -0.34
N GLN A 226 -7.43 21.89 0.94
CA GLN A 226 -7.46 23.26 1.48
C GLN A 226 -6.10 23.93 1.34
N SER A 227 -5.01 23.23 1.68
CA SER A 227 -3.65 23.74 1.51
C SER A 227 -3.33 24.10 0.06
N MET A 228 -3.80 23.30 -0.91
CA MET A 228 -3.66 23.62 -2.35
C MET A 228 -4.49 24.84 -2.73
N THR A 229 -5.71 24.95 -2.23
CA THR A 229 -6.63 26.07 -2.51
C THR A 229 -6.06 27.37 -1.98
N ASP A 230 -5.56 27.38 -0.76
CA ASP A 230 -4.95 28.55 -0.11
C ASP A 230 -3.70 29.01 -0.88
N TYR A 231 -2.88 28.08 -1.35
CA TYR A 231 -1.72 28.40 -2.19
C TYR A 231 -2.12 29.14 -3.47
N PHE A 232 -3.12 28.67 -4.18
CA PHE A 232 -3.58 29.35 -5.40
C PHE A 232 -4.25 30.70 -5.12
N ALA A 233 -4.94 30.83 -3.98
CA ALA A 233 -5.50 32.10 -3.55
C ALA A 233 -4.39 33.13 -3.26
N ASP A 234 -3.34 32.75 -2.53
CA ASP A 234 -2.18 33.59 -2.24
C ASP A 234 -1.45 34.01 -3.55
N LEU A 235 -1.22 33.05 -4.46
CA LEU A 235 -0.63 33.32 -5.77
C LEU A 235 -1.44 34.36 -6.57
N ARG A 236 -2.76 34.22 -6.58
CA ARG A 236 -3.65 35.16 -7.28
C ARG A 236 -3.58 36.54 -6.65
N GLN A 237 -3.59 36.62 -5.32
CA GLN A 237 -3.45 37.88 -4.59
C GLN A 237 -2.13 38.57 -4.92
N ARG A 238 -1.00 37.85 -4.90
CA ARG A 238 0.32 38.37 -5.26
C ARG A 238 0.38 38.89 -6.68
N LYS A 239 -0.24 38.20 -7.64
CA LYS A 239 -0.35 38.67 -9.04
C LYS A 239 -1.11 39.96 -9.13
N TRP A 240 -2.23 40.14 -8.42
CA TRP A 240 -2.99 41.40 -8.40
C TRP A 240 -2.18 42.53 -7.75
N ILE A 241 -1.50 42.28 -6.63
CA ILE A 241 -0.64 43.31 -6.01
C ILE A 241 0.46 43.72 -6.99
N ALA A 242 1.14 42.79 -7.64
CA ALA A 242 2.16 43.08 -8.62
C ALA A 242 1.60 43.90 -9.79
N ALA A 243 0.41 43.58 -10.33
CA ALA A 243 -0.23 44.32 -11.38
C ALA A 243 -0.55 45.77 -10.99
N ILE A 244 -1.05 46.00 -9.78
CA ILE A 244 -1.32 47.34 -9.24
C ILE A 244 -0.01 48.12 -9.09
N LEU A 245 1.06 47.52 -8.56
CA LEU A 245 2.36 48.17 -8.44
C LEU A 245 2.94 48.58 -9.82
N TRP A 246 2.86 47.65 -10.80
CA TRP A 246 3.27 47.95 -12.17
C TRP A 246 2.47 49.10 -12.80
N LEU A 247 1.16 49.11 -12.61
CA LEU A 247 0.30 50.23 -13.09
C LEU A 247 0.74 51.56 -12.46
N PHE A 248 1.00 51.55 -11.14
CA PHE A 248 1.49 52.74 -10.45
C PHE A 248 2.82 53.24 -11.03
N VAL A 249 3.78 52.33 -11.28
CA VAL A 249 5.07 52.68 -11.91
C VAL A 249 4.87 53.29 -13.30
N VAL A 250 4.05 52.67 -14.14
CA VAL A 250 3.77 53.15 -15.49
C VAL A 250 3.15 54.54 -15.48
N ILE A 251 2.18 54.80 -14.59
CA ILE A 251 1.54 56.12 -14.45
C ILE A 251 2.58 57.17 -14.05
N ASN A 252 3.44 56.88 -13.06
CA ASN A 252 4.44 57.83 -12.60
C ASN A 252 5.49 58.14 -13.69
N VAL A 253 5.95 57.13 -14.42
CA VAL A 253 6.86 57.33 -15.57
C VAL A 253 6.21 58.20 -16.66
N ALA A 254 4.96 57.94 -16.98
CA ALA A 254 4.22 58.73 -17.95
C ALA A 254 4.08 60.20 -17.50
N LEU A 255 3.75 60.44 -16.24
CA LEU A 255 3.64 61.80 -15.67
C LEU A 255 4.97 62.55 -15.70
N LEU A 256 6.07 61.87 -15.37
CA LEU A 256 7.42 62.46 -15.44
C LEU A 256 7.83 62.79 -16.87
N TRP A 257 7.45 61.94 -17.84
CA TRP A 257 7.74 62.19 -19.25
C TRP A 257 6.96 63.41 -19.80
N VAL A 258 5.68 63.51 -19.41
CA VAL A 258 4.85 64.68 -19.78
C VAL A 258 5.38 65.99 -19.18
N ARG A 259 5.89 65.96 -17.94
CA ARG A 259 6.46 67.14 -17.27
C ARG A 259 7.80 67.59 -17.85
N ARG A 260 8.49 66.75 -18.61
CA ARG A 260 9.78 67.08 -19.26
C ARG A 260 9.63 67.66 -20.67
N LYS A 261 8.42 67.65 -21.23
CA LYS A 261 8.07 68.36 -22.47
C LYS A 261 7.50 69.75 -22.17
#